data_ca42251ce9ec0cd3b1e2b9b0b30ec2da
#
_entry.id   ca42251ce9ec0cd3b1e2b9b0b30ec2da
#
_cell.length_a   1.000
_cell.length_b   1.000
_cell.length_c   1.000
_cell.angle_alpha   90.00
_cell.angle_beta   90.00
_cell.angle_gamma   90.00
#
_symmetry.space_group_name_H-M   'P 1'
#
loop_
_entity.id
_entity.type
_entity.pdbx_description
1 polymer ?
#
loop_
_entity_poly.entity_id
_entity_poly.type
_entity_poly.pdbx_seq_one_letter_code
_entity_poly.pdbx_strand_id
1 'polypeptide(L)' 'MNRITGTVKFFNTAKGFGFVQPEDGSKDVFVHVSALERAGTHGLNEGDKITFVLEDDRRGRGKQAAQVELA' A
#
# COMPACT_ATOMS: atom_id res chain seq x y z
N MET A 1 13.47 1.58 9.97
CA MET A 1 12.20 2.25 9.69
C MET A 1 11.04 1.45 10.25
N ASN A 2 10.04 2.13 10.78
CA ASN A 2 8.89 1.44 11.35
C ASN A 2 7.95 0.99 10.26
N ARG A 3 7.54 -0.26 10.34
CA ARG A 3 6.50 -0.77 9.45
C ARG A 3 5.14 -0.40 10.01
N ILE A 4 4.22 -0.13 9.11
CA ILE A 4 2.86 0.27 9.47
C ILE A 4 1.92 -0.83 8.99
N THR A 5 0.94 -1.17 9.83
CA THR A 5 -0.10 -2.11 9.45
C THR A 5 -1.28 -1.31 8.92
N GLY A 6 -1.87 -1.75 7.84
CA GLY A 6 -3.05 -1.12 7.28
C GLY A 6 -3.97 -2.12 6.63
N THR A 7 -5.18 -1.65 6.31
CA THR A 7 -6.21 -2.46 5.65
C THR A 7 -6.45 -1.90 4.26
N VAL A 8 -6.46 -2.77 3.26
CA VAL A 8 -6.71 -2.36 1.88
C VAL A 8 -8.16 -1.88 1.76
N LYS A 9 -8.33 -0.64 1.36
CA LYS A 9 -9.66 -0.09 1.10
C LYS A 9 -10.12 -0.41 -0.30
N PHE A 10 -9.19 -0.40 -1.24
CA PHE A 10 -9.51 -0.55 -2.64
C PHE A 10 -8.22 -0.89 -3.40
N PHE A 11 -8.32 -1.75 -4.40
CA PHE A 11 -7.21 -1.99 -5.31
C PHE A 11 -7.74 -2.30 -6.70
N ASN A 12 -7.22 -1.61 -7.70
CA ASN A 12 -7.60 -1.80 -9.09
C ASN A 12 -6.45 -2.48 -9.83
N THR A 13 -6.58 -3.78 -10.05
CA THR A 13 -5.54 -4.57 -10.73
C THR A 13 -5.31 -4.12 -12.16
N ALA A 14 -6.38 -3.70 -12.84
CA ALA A 14 -6.27 -3.27 -14.23
C ALA A 14 -5.43 -1.99 -14.38
N LYS A 15 -5.57 -1.06 -13.42
CA LYS A 15 -4.81 0.18 -13.43
C LYS A 15 -3.51 0.08 -12.64
N GLY A 16 -3.37 -0.96 -11.81
CA GLY A 16 -2.15 -1.21 -11.07
C GLY A 16 -1.94 -0.33 -9.85
N PHE A 17 -3.01 0.10 -9.18
CA PHE A 17 -2.86 0.90 -7.96
C PHE A 17 -4.06 0.72 -7.03
N GLY A 18 -3.88 1.16 -5.79
CA GLY A 18 -4.95 1.13 -4.81
C GLY A 18 -4.62 2.00 -3.61
N PHE A 19 -5.45 1.91 -2.59
CA PHE A 19 -5.29 2.67 -1.36
C PHE A 19 -5.42 1.77 -0.14
N VAL A 20 -4.60 2.06 0.86
CA VAL A 20 -4.56 1.34 2.12
C VAL A 20 -4.84 2.33 3.23
N GLN A 21 -5.70 1.95 4.17
CA GLN A 21 -5.97 2.77 5.35
C GLN A 21 -5.09 2.29 6.50
N PRO A 22 -4.14 3.13 6.97
CA PRO A 22 -3.32 2.77 8.13
C PRO A 22 -4.17 2.58 9.39
N GLU A 23 -3.78 1.64 10.23
CA GLU A 23 -4.50 1.37 11.48
C GLU A 23 -4.45 2.51 12.48
N ASP A 24 -3.48 3.39 12.35
CA ASP A 24 -3.33 4.53 13.26
C ASP A 24 -4.30 5.68 12.95
N GLY A 25 -5.17 5.51 11.95
CA GLY A 25 -6.14 6.53 11.58
C GLY A 25 -5.61 7.61 10.66
N SER A 26 -4.39 7.46 10.16
CA SER A 26 -3.80 8.40 9.20
C SER A 26 -4.57 8.38 7.88
N LYS A 27 -4.25 9.33 7.00
CA LYS A 27 -4.85 9.38 5.68
C LYS A 27 -4.50 8.14 4.87
N ASP A 28 -5.37 7.80 3.93
CA ASP A 28 -5.14 6.68 3.04
C ASP A 28 -3.80 6.82 2.33
N VAL A 29 -3.12 5.69 2.16
CA VAL A 29 -1.80 5.64 1.55
C VAL A 29 -1.92 5.00 0.18
N PHE A 30 -1.32 5.62 -0.83
CA PHE A 30 -1.29 5.08 -2.18
C PHE A 30 -0.36 3.87 -2.24
N VAL A 31 -0.80 2.82 -2.94
CA VAL A 31 0.04 1.65 -3.20
C VAL A 31 0.01 1.32 -4.70
N HIS A 32 1.18 1.16 -5.29
CA HIS A 32 1.30 0.81 -6.71
C HIS A 32 1.65 -0.67 -6.86
N VAL A 33 1.24 -1.26 -7.98
CA VAL A 33 1.46 -2.68 -8.23
C VAL A 33 2.95 -3.05 -8.20
N SER A 34 3.83 -2.13 -8.54
CA SER A 34 5.27 -2.39 -8.49
C SER A 34 5.75 -2.74 -7.08
N ALA A 35 5.14 -2.13 -6.05
CA ALA A 35 5.47 -2.47 -4.67
C ALA A 35 4.99 -3.88 -4.32
N LEU A 36 3.89 -4.32 -4.91
CA LEU A 36 3.36 -5.65 -4.71
C LEU A 36 4.20 -6.71 -5.42
N GLU A 37 4.68 -6.39 -6.60
CA GLU A 37 5.53 -7.31 -7.36
C GLU A 37 6.79 -7.65 -6.59
N ARG A 38 7.36 -6.66 -5.90
CA ARG A 38 8.52 -6.89 -5.03
C ARG A 38 8.22 -7.82 -3.87
N ALA A 39 6.96 -7.82 -3.43
CA ALA A 39 6.50 -8.70 -2.36
C ALA A 39 6.05 -10.06 -2.88
N GLY A 40 6.09 -10.28 -4.19
CA GLY A 40 5.71 -11.55 -4.80
C GLY A 40 4.21 -11.73 -4.97
N THR A 41 3.45 -10.65 -4.98
CA THR A 41 2.01 -10.72 -5.20
C THR A 41 1.60 -9.83 -6.37
N HIS A 42 0.46 -10.10 -6.97
CA HIS A 42 0.00 -9.38 -8.15
C HIS A 42 -1.13 -8.41 -7.87
N GLY A 43 -1.69 -8.43 -6.69
CA GLY A 43 -2.78 -7.55 -6.34
C GLY A 43 -3.25 -7.79 -4.93
N LEU A 44 -4.16 -6.93 -4.49
CA LEU A 44 -4.72 -6.99 -3.15
C LEU A 44 -6.24 -6.97 -3.25
N ASN A 45 -6.90 -7.53 -2.25
CA ASN A 45 -8.35 -7.50 -2.14
C ASN A 45 -8.77 -6.54 -1.05
N GLU A 46 -9.97 -5.97 -1.19
CA GLU A 46 -10.52 -5.12 -0.14
C GLU A 46 -10.57 -5.90 1.17
N GLY A 47 -10.12 -5.23 2.23
CA GLY A 47 -10.12 -5.83 3.56
C GLY A 47 -8.86 -6.60 3.90
N ASP A 48 -7.96 -6.81 2.96
CA ASP A 48 -6.69 -7.48 3.24
C ASP A 48 -5.85 -6.61 4.16
N LYS A 49 -5.19 -7.26 5.13
CA LYS A 49 -4.25 -6.55 5.99
C LYS A 49 -2.84 -6.72 5.45
N ILE A 50 -2.12 -5.62 5.42
CA ILE A 50 -0.74 -5.61 4.95
C ILE A 50 0.11 -4.77 5.89
N THR A 51 1.41 -4.99 5.82
CA THR A 51 2.38 -4.10 6.47
C THR A 51 3.21 -3.43 5.38
N PHE A 52 3.63 -2.21 5.65
CA PHE A 52 4.37 -1.44 4.66
C PHE A 52 5.17 -0.34 5.34
N VAL A 53 6.07 0.27 4.58
CA VAL A 53 6.85 1.42 5.02
C VAL A 53 6.37 2.62 4.20
N LEU A 54 6.21 3.78 4.86
CA LEU A 54 5.85 5.00 4.16
C LEU A 54 7.06 5.57 3.44
N GLU A 55 6.85 5.98 2.20
CA GLU A 55 7.89 6.55 1.37
C GLU A 55 7.30 7.73 0.59
N ASP A 56 8.09 8.76 0.38
CA ASP A 56 7.63 9.92 -0.38
C ASP A 56 7.49 9.55 -1.85
N ASP A 57 6.37 9.96 -2.46
CA ASP A 57 6.17 9.80 -3.88
C ASP A 57 7.07 10.79 -4.61
N ARG A 58 7.86 10.30 -5.55
CA ARG A 58 8.76 11.13 -6.35
C ARG A 58 8.03 12.20 -7.15
N ARG A 59 6.76 12.01 -7.39
CA ARG A 59 5.95 12.96 -8.15
C ARG A 59 5.28 14.01 -7.27
N GLY A 60 5.56 14.01 -5.98
CA GLY A 60 5.01 14.98 -5.06
C GLY A 60 3.55 14.76 -4.68
N ARG A 61 3.04 13.56 -4.85
CA ARG A 61 1.65 13.24 -4.53
C ARG A 61 1.41 12.91 -3.06
N GLY A 62 2.46 12.98 -2.26
CA GLY A 62 2.40 12.64 -0.84
C GLY A 62 3.11 11.33 -0.54
N LYS A 63 2.56 10.57 0.37
CA LYS A 63 3.19 9.31 0.80
C LYS A 63 2.63 8.13 0.03
N GLN A 64 3.49 7.14 -0.18
CA GLN A 64 3.08 5.88 -0.81
C GLN A 64 3.59 4.71 0.01
N ALA A 65 2.96 3.55 -0.15
CA ALA A 65 3.38 2.33 0.52
C ALA A 65 4.54 1.70 -0.24
N ALA A 66 5.58 1.33 0.50
CA ALA A 66 6.74 0.63 -0.05
C ALA A 66 7.01 -0.60 0.80
N GLN A 67 7.78 -1.55 0.26
CA GLN A 67 8.12 -2.78 0.98
C GLN A 67 6.88 -3.46 1.58
N VAL A 68 5.86 -3.60 0.75
CA VAL A 68 4.58 -4.18 1.18
C VAL A 68 4.73 -5.66 1.47
N GLU A 69 4.14 -6.11 2.57
CA GLU A 69 4.07 -7.54 2.91
C GLU A 69 2.66 -7.85 3.40
N LEU A 70 2.19 -9.05 3.12
CA LEU A 70 0.91 -9.50 3.67
C LEU A 70 1.07 -9.74 5.16
N ALA A 71 0.15 -9.24 5.94
CA ALA A 71 0.18 -9.38 7.38
C ALA A 71 -0.23 -10.80 7.82
#